data_4067076fbdc745c480d7c7e5881c1e65
#
_entry.id   4067076fbdc745c480d7c7e5881c1e65
#
_cell.length_a   1.000
_cell.length_b   1.000
_cell.length_c   1.000
_cell.angle_alpha   90.00
_cell.angle_beta   90.00
_cell.angle_gamma   90.00
#
_symmetry.space_group_name_H-M   'P 1'
#
loop_
_entity.id
_entity.type
_entity.pdbx_description
1 polymer ?
#
loop_
_entity_poly.entity_id
_entity_poly.type
_entity_poly.pdbx_seq_one_letter_code
_entity_poly.pdbx_strand_id
1 'polypeptide(L)'
;VDFGGAYMKGVPVRSLYNFRVLIKLVAEVGFHLAEDFYWFNPSKLPSPIEWVNKRKLRVKDSVNTVWWFSKTEFPKSDITKVLAPYSDRMKKLIEDPEKFYEAKERPSGHNIGKSFGKDNGGSIPPNLLQIPNSEATSLYLRRCKQIGIKAHPARFPSKLPEFFIKMLTDEGDLVVDIFGGSNTTGYVAEQLNRRWKSFELSNEYVAASTLRFLPDSSTEEDLKETYENVLQGQSVSLNDPTAF
;
A
#
# COMPACT_ATOMS: atom_id res chain seq x y z
N VAL A 1 5.79 -6.14 -3.43
CA VAL A 1 5.48 -5.84 -4.85
C VAL A 1 4.02 -6.18 -5.13
N ASP A 2 3.24 -5.23 -5.68
CA ASP A 2 1.86 -5.45 -6.14
C ASP A 2 1.87 -5.80 -7.63
N PHE A 3 1.44 -7.01 -7.96
CA PHE A 3 1.23 -7.43 -9.33
C PHE A 3 -0.26 -7.63 -9.57
N GLY A 4 -0.88 -6.65 -10.19
CA GLY A 4 -2.26 -6.81 -10.66
C GLY A 4 -2.40 -8.01 -11.59
N GLY A 5 -3.49 -8.76 -11.45
CA GLY A 5 -3.80 -9.86 -12.36
C GLY A 5 -4.13 -9.33 -13.76
N ALA A 6 -3.72 -10.05 -14.81
CA ALA A 6 -4.08 -9.74 -16.19
C ALA A 6 -4.84 -10.89 -16.83
N TYR A 7 -5.65 -10.55 -17.83
CA TYR A 7 -6.37 -11.52 -18.67
C TYR A 7 -5.61 -11.75 -19.96
N MET A 8 -5.81 -12.92 -20.54
CA MET A 8 -5.40 -13.16 -21.93
C MET A 8 -6.27 -12.31 -22.85
N LYS A 9 -5.67 -11.78 -23.91
CA LYS A 9 -6.37 -10.89 -24.85
C LYS A 9 -7.58 -11.61 -25.50
N GLY A 10 -8.75 -11.00 -25.39
CA GLY A 10 -9.97 -11.47 -26.07
C GLY A 10 -10.70 -12.63 -25.40
N VAL A 11 -10.23 -13.17 -24.26
CA VAL A 11 -10.86 -14.31 -23.57
C VAL A 11 -10.96 -14.08 -22.06
N PRO A 12 -11.94 -14.72 -21.36
CA PRO A 12 -12.18 -14.50 -19.94
C PRO A 12 -11.25 -15.29 -19.01
N VAL A 13 -10.10 -15.74 -19.49
CA VAL A 13 -9.15 -16.50 -18.70
C VAL A 13 -7.96 -15.65 -18.30
N ARG A 14 -7.40 -15.94 -17.10
CA ARG A 14 -6.26 -15.19 -16.59
C ARG A 14 -4.96 -15.57 -17.28
N SER A 15 -4.13 -14.57 -17.50
CA SER A 15 -2.71 -14.78 -17.75
C SER A 15 -2.04 -15.22 -16.44
N LEU A 16 -1.02 -16.07 -16.54
CA LEU A 16 -0.22 -16.51 -15.39
C LEU A 16 1.06 -15.69 -15.23
N TYR A 17 1.15 -14.50 -15.85
CA TYR A 17 2.41 -13.74 -15.88
C TYR A 17 2.93 -13.38 -14.49
N ASN A 18 2.04 -12.99 -13.57
CA ASN A 18 2.40 -12.64 -12.20
C ASN A 18 3.04 -13.83 -11.47
N PHE A 19 2.46 -15.03 -11.58
CA PHE A 19 3.03 -16.23 -10.97
C PHE A 19 4.37 -16.62 -11.61
N ARG A 20 4.54 -16.43 -12.91
CA ARG A 20 5.84 -16.64 -13.59
C ARG A 20 6.89 -15.65 -13.06
N VAL A 21 6.53 -14.39 -12.84
CA VAL A 21 7.43 -13.40 -12.22
C VAL A 21 7.78 -13.79 -10.80
N LEU A 22 6.80 -14.25 -10.00
CA LEU A 22 7.03 -14.75 -8.65
C LEU A 22 8.07 -15.88 -8.65
N ILE A 23 7.84 -16.92 -9.46
CA ILE A 23 8.74 -18.07 -9.55
C ILE A 23 10.13 -17.62 -10.00
N LYS A 24 10.23 -16.72 -10.98
CA LYS A 24 11.49 -16.19 -11.46
C LYS A 24 12.26 -15.43 -10.38
N LEU A 25 11.59 -14.58 -9.61
CA LEU A 25 12.21 -13.82 -8.53
C LEU A 25 12.77 -14.74 -7.43
N VAL A 26 12.08 -15.84 -7.12
CA VAL A 26 12.54 -16.80 -6.12
C VAL A 26 13.58 -17.75 -6.69
N ALA A 27 13.28 -18.43 -7.80
CA ALA A 27 14.10 -19.51 -8.32
C ALA A 27 15.35 -19.05 -9.08
N GLU A 28 15.28 -17.91 -9.80
CA GLU A 28 16.37 -17.43 -10.64
C GLU A 28 17.13 -16.23 -10.04
N VAL A 29 16.40 -15.30 -9.39
CA VAL A 29 17.02 -14.10 -8.81
C VAL A 29 17.48 -14.33 -7.37
N GLY A 30 16.93 -15.33 -6.68
CA GLY A 30 17.35 -15.74 -5.35
C GLY A 30 16.72 -14.95 -4.20
N PHE A 31 15.56 -14.30 -4.44
CA PHE A 31 14.79 -13.72 -3.33
C PHE A 31 14.04 -14.81 -2.56
N HIS A 32 13.84 -14.59 -1.26
CA HIS A 32 12.95 -15.38 -0.43
C HIS A 32 11.56 -14.75 -0.43
N LEU A 33 10.52 -15.52 -0.69
CA LEU A 33 9.13 -15.08 -0.46
C LEU A 33 8.85 -15.19 1.03
N ALA A 34 8.80 -14.04 1.71
CA ALA A 34 8.54 -13.98 3.14
C ALA A 34 7.06 -14.19 3.44
N GLU A 35 6.18 -13.50 2.71
CA GLU A 35 4.73 -13.66 2.87
C GLU A 35 3.98 -13.16 1.63
N ASP A 36 2.77 -13.70 1.42
CA ASP A 36 1.79 -13.24 0.46
C ASP A 36 0.67 -12.48 1.16
N PHE A 37 0.43 -11.25 0.73
CA PHE A 37 -0.66 -10.39 1.16
C PHE A 37 -1.68 -10.24 0.05
N TYR A 38 -2.91 -9.95 0.44
CA TYR A 38 -4.02 -9.71 -0.47
C TYR A 38 -4.64 -8.35 -0.18
N TRP A 39 -4.49 -7.41 -1.11
CA TRP A 39 -5.17 -6.13 -0.99
C TRP A 39 -6.57 -6.24 -1.59
N PHE A 40 -7.59 -6.28 -0.74
CA PHE A 40 -8.99 -6.24 -1.12
C PHE A 40 -9.48 -4.79 -1.17
N ASN A 41 -9.88 -4.34 -2.39
CA ASN A 41 -10.52 -3.04 -2.57
C ASN A 41 -12.05 -3.21 -2.70
N PRO A 42 -12.83 -2.99 -1.63
CA PRO A 42 -14.29 -3.15 -1.66
C PRO A 42 -14.98 -2.16 -2.61
N SER A 43 -14.36 -0.98 -2.83
CA SER A 43 -14.88 0.10 -3.69
C SER A 43 -14.58 -0.09 -5.17
N LYS A 44 -13.89 -1.17 -5.56
CA LYS A 44 -13.54 -1.40 -6.96
C LYS A 44 -14.80 -1.63 -7.81
N LEU A 45 -14.91 -0.87 -8.89
CA LEU A 45 -16.00 -1.03 -9.85
C LEU A 45 -15.96 -2.42 -10.51
N PRO A 46 -17.12 -2.95 -10.97
CA PRO A 46 -17.18 -4.22 -11.68
C PRO A 46 -16.31 -4.21 -12.95
N SER A 47 -15.19 -4.92 -12.91
CA SER A 47 -14.18 -4.99 -13.96
C SER A 47 -13.65 -6.43 -14.08
N PRO A 48 -13.24 -6.90 -15.28
CA PRO A 48 -13.38 -6.27 -16.59
C PRO A 48 -14.86 -6.23 -17.07
N ILE A 49 -15.25 -5.10 -17.63
CA ILE A 49 -16.65 -4.81 -18.00
C ILE A 49 -17.25 -5.89 -18.93
N GLU A 50 -16.48 -6.34 -19.92
CA GLU A 50 -16.95 -7.34 -20.91
C GLU A 50 -17.39 -8.65 -20.24
N TRP A 51 -16.58 -9.15 -19.29
CA TRP A 51 -16.81 -10.47 -18.70
C TRP A 51 -17.67 -10.44 -17.44
N VAL A 52 -17.65 -9.33 -16.72
CA VAL A 52 -18.40 -9.16 -15.46
C VAL A 52 -19.79 -8.60 -15.73
N ASN A 53 -19.89 -7.45 -16.43
CA ASN A 53 -21.16 -6.74 -16.59
C ASN A 53 -21.96 -7.21 -17.81
N LYS A 54 -21.29 -7.34 -18.99
CA LYS A 54 -22.00 -7.67 -20.22
C LYS A 54 -22.30 -9.16 -20.31
N ARG A 55 -21.28 -10.01 -20.21
CA ARG A 55 -21.44 -11.47 -20.39
C ARG A 55 -21.73 -12.23 -19.09
N LYS A 56 -21.54 -11.61 -17.92
CA LYS A 56 -21.82 -12.20 -16.60
C LYS A 56 -21.13 -13.56 -16.36
N LEU A 57 -19.94 -13.74 -16.91
CA LEU A 57 -19.18 -14.98 -16.82
C LEU A 57 -18.23 -14.98 -15.63
N ARG A 58 -17.95 -13.82 -15.03
CA ARG A 58 -16.99 -13.67 -13.94
C ARG A 58 -17.51 -12.73 -12.87
N VAL A 59 -17.02 -12.91 -11.65
CA VAL A 59 -17.16 -11.93 -10.56
C VAL A 59 -16.16 -10.76 -10.76
N LYS A 60 -16.44 -9.62 -10.14
CA LYS A 60 -15.54 -8.46 -10.20
C LYS A 60 -14.17 -8.80 -9.60
N ASP A 61 -13.13 -8.27 -10.22
CA ASP A 61 -11.74 -8.45 -9.81
C ASP A 61 -11.37 -7.38 -8.78
N SER A 62 -11.48 -7.69 -7.50
CA SER A 62 -11.34 -6.72 -6.40
C SER A 62 -10.17 -7.00 -5.46
N VAL A 63 -9.37 -8.03 -5.75
CA VAL A 63 -8.21 -8.42 -4.95
C VAL A 63 -6.94 -8.30 -5.79
N ASN A 64 -5.94 -7.62 -5.26
CA ASN A 64 -4.56 -7.64 -5.78
C ASN A 64 -3.69 -8.46 -4.84
N THR A 65 -2.79 -9.25 -5.40
CA THR A 65 -1.75 -9.95 -4.63
C THR A 65 -0.56 -9.03 -4.42
N VAL A 66 -0.13 -8.88 -3.18
CA VAL A 66 1.07 -8.13 -2.81
C VAL A 66 2.06 -9.09 -2.16
N TRP A 67 3.21 -9.28 -2.79
CA TRP A 67 4.24 -10.19 -2.29
C TRP A 67 5.34 -9.44 -1.56
N TRP A 68 5.66 -9.94 -0.37
CA TRP A 68 6.80 -9.49 0.40
C TRP A 68 7.99 -10.40 0.13
N PHE A 69 9.00 -9.86 -0.52
CA PHE A 69 10.27 -10.54 -0.77
C PHE A 69 11.35 -10.05 0.19
N SER A 70 12.26 -10.94 0.53
CA SER A 70 13.46 -10.63 1.32
C SER A 70 14.70 -11.15 0.62
N LYS A 71 15.85 -10.49 0.88
CA LYS A 71 17.17 -10.99 0.48
C LYS A 71 17.70 -12.07 1.39
N THR A 72 17.12 -12.25 2.55
CA THR A 72 17.52 -13.23 3.57
C THR A 72 16.34 -14.06 4.04
N GLU A 73 16.59 -15.21 4.60
CA GLU A 73 15.58 -16.11 5.19
C GLU A 73 14.92 -15.49 6.45
N PHE A 74 15.61 -14.56 7.09
CA PHE A 74 15.12 -13.84 8.28
C PHE A 74 14.92 -12.35 7.93
N PRO A 75 13.78 -11.99 7.34
CA PRO A 75 13.49 -10.60 6.94
C PRO A 75 13.31 -9.68 8.15
N LYS A 76 13.79 -8.45 8.03
CA LYS A 76 13.48 -7.39 9.00
C LYS A 76 12.00 -7.07 8.95
N SER A 77 11.31 -7.21 10.07
CA SER A 77 9.91 -6.77 10.22
C SER A 77 9.53 -6.62 11.68
N ASP A 78 8.54 -5.77 11.93
CA ASP A 78 7.95 -5.57 13.25
C ASP A 78 6.44 -5.37 13.11
N ILE A 79 5.67 -6.44 13.37
CA ILE A 79 4.20 -6.40 13.28
C ILE A 79 3.56 -5.56 14.39
N THR A 80 4.27 -5.25 15.49
CA THR A 80 3.73 -4.41 16.56
C THR A 80 3.46 -2.98 16.11
N LYS A 81 4.12 -2.52 15.04
CA LYS A 81 3.94 -1.20 14.43
C LYS A 81 2.65 -1.08 13.59
N VAL A 82 1.99 -2.21 13.31
CA VAL A 82 0.82 -2.27 12.42
C VAL A 82 -0.36 -3.03 13.03
N LEU A 83 -0.39 -3.16 14.34
CA LEU A 83 -1.50 -3.82 15.04
C LEU A 83 -2.84 -3.19 14.68
N ALA A 84 -3.83 -4.05 14.47
CA ALA A 84 -5.21 -3.63 14.28
C ALA A 84 -5.91 -3.40 15.64
N PRO A 85 -6.91 -2.51 15.71
CA PRO A 85 -7.70 -2.34 16.92
C PRO A 85 -8.33 -3.67 17.37
N TYR A 86 -8.38 -3.90 18.68
CA TYR A 86 -9.10 -5.04 19.21
C TYR A 86 -10.58 -5.00 18.84
N SER A 87 -11.15 -6.17 18.57
CA SER A 87 -12.59 -6.33 18.50
C SER A 87 -13.24 -6.05 19.87
N ASP A 88 -14.51 -5.67 19.89
CA ASP A 88 -15.23 -5.40 21.16
C ASP A 88 -15.27 -6.62 22.09
N ARG A 89 -15.29 -7.82 21.52
CA ARG A 89 -15.18 -9.06 22.29
C ARG A 89 -13.81 -9.18 22.95
N MET A 90 -12.72 -8.84 22.23
CA MET A 90 -11.37 -8.91 22.77
C MET A 90 -11.14 -7.85 23.86
N LYS A 91 -11.68 -6.64 23.69
CA LYS A 91 -11.64 -5.59 24.73
C LYS A 91 -12.28 -6.08 26.02
N LYS A 92 -13.48 -6.66 25.95
CA LYS A 92 -14.17 -7.24 27.12
C LYS A 92 -13.38 -8.37 27.77
N LEU A 93 -12.72 -9.21 26.98
CA LEU A 93 -11.86 -10.27 27.48
C LEU A 93 -10.64 -9.73 28.22
N ILE A 94 -10.02 -8.64 27.74
CA ILE A 94 -8.88 -8.01 28.39
C ILE A 94 -9.30 -7.32 29.69
N GLU A 95 -10.50 -6.69 29.72
CA GLU A 95 -11.06 -6.04 30.90
C GLU A 95 -11.37 -7.02 32.03
N ASP A 96 -11.94 -8.19 31.72
CA ASP A 96 -12.33 -9.21 32.69
C ASP A 96 -12.07 -10.63 32.14
N PRO A 97 -10.78 -11.09 32.16
CA PRO A 97 -10.43 -12.40 31.61
C PRO A 97 -11.14 -13.57 32.28
N GLU A 98 -11.39 -13.48 33.59
CA GLU A 98 -12.00 -14.59 34.35
C GLU A 98 -13.47 -14.82 33.99
N LYS A 99 -14.19 -13.75 33.63
CA LYS A 99 -15.58 -13.81 33.24
C LYS A 99 -15.81 -14.27 31.80
N PHE A 100 -14.90 -13.88 30.89
CA PHE A 100 -15.07 -14.09 29.43
C PHE A 100 -14.24 -15.21 28.87
N TYR A 101 -13.36 -15.84 29.65
CA TYR A 101 -12.46 -16.87 29.19
C TYR A 101 -12.50 -18.13 30.05
N GLU A 102 -13.03 -19.19 29.49
CA GLU A 102 -12.84 -20.56 29.97
C GLU A 102 -11.81 -21.26 29.07
N ALA A 103 -10.73 -21.74 29.67
CA ALA A 103 -9.76 -22.56 28.96
C ALA A 103 -10.42 -23.90 28.58
N LYS A 104 -10.63 -24.13 27.28
CA LYS A 104 -11.15 -25.41 26.78
C LYS A 104 -10.07 -26.11 25.99
N GLU A 105 -9.85 -27.39 26.31
CA GLU A 105 -9.06 -28.25 25.44
C GLU A 105 -9.72 -28.37 24.08
N ARG A 106 -8.95 -28.12 23.02
CA ARG A 106 -9.45 -28.28 21.66
C ARG A 106 -8.94 -29.57 21.06
N PRO A 107 -9.76 -30.30 20.27
CA PRO A 107 -9.36 -31.52 19.60
C PRO A 107 -8.12 -31.34 18.70
N SER A 108 -7.85 -30.11 18.25
CA SER A 108 -6.68 -29.75 17.45
C SER A 108 -5.36 -29.65 18.21
N GLY A 109 -5.37 -29.81 19.55
CA GLY A 109 -4.18 -29.62 20.40
C GLY A 109 -3.74 -28.18 20.61
N HIS A 110 -4.37 -27.20 19.92
CA HIS A 110 -4.08 -25.78 20.11
C HIS A 110 -4.89 -25.22 21.28
N ASN A 111 -4.32 -25.35 22.47
CA ASN A 111 -4.91 -24.80 23.68
C ASN A 111 -4.61 -23.32 23.82
N ILE A 112 -5.63 -22.53 24.04
CA ILE A 112 -5.47 -21.09 24.32
C ILE A 112 -5.12 -20.97 25.81
N GLY A 113 -3.90 -20.51 26.10
CA GLY A 113 -3.42 -20.33 27.47
C GLY A 113 -3.99 -19.05 28.14
N LYS A 114 -3.75 -18.91 29.46
CA LYS A 114 -4.18 -17.72 30.22
C LYS A 114 -3.59 -16.40 29.71
N SER A 115 -2.47 -16.46 28.99
CA SER A 115 -1.82 -15.30 28.35
C SER A 115 -2.61 -14.67 27.22
N PHE A 116 -3.68 -15.34 26.72
CA PHE A 116 -4.53 -14.82 25.65
C PHE A 116 -5.28 -13.53 26.04
N GLY A 117 -5.59 -13.35 27.31
CA GLY A 117 -6.22 -12.13 27.84
C GLY A 117 -5.25 -10.98 28.12
N LYS A 118 -3.95 -11.12 27.79
CA LYS A 118 -2.97 -10.05 27.99
C LYS A 118 -3.15 -8.96 26.91
N ASP A 119 -3.13 -7.71 27.34
CA ASP A 119 -3.08 -6.59 26.41
C ASP A 119 -1.71 -6.50 25.73
N ASN A 120 -1.70 -6.63 24.42
CA ASN A 120 -0.52 -6.49 23.56
C ASN A 120 -0.58 -5.22 22.68
N GLY A 121 -1.45 -4.28 23.00
CA GLY A 121 -1.62 -3.02 22.26
C GLY A 121 -2.50 -3.13 21.00
N GLY A 122 -2.96 -4.33 20.63
CA GLY A 122 -3.80 -4.56 19.47
C GLY A 122 -3.74 -6.01 18.97
N SER A 123 -4.55 -6.30 17.97
CA SER A 123 -4.59 -7.61 17.31
C SER A 123 -3.61 -7.68 16.15
N ILE A 124 -2.96 -8.81 15.97
CA ILE A 124 -2.14 -9.07 14.77
C ILE A 124 -3.06 -8.96 13.53
N PRO A 125 -2.73 -8.11 12.55
CA PRO A 125 -3.54 -7.95 11.36
C PRO A 125 -3.48 -9.22 10.49
N PRO A 126 -4.56 -9.56 9.76
CA PRO A 126 -4.50 -10.63 8.77
C PRO A 126 -3.72 -10.18 7.54
N ASN A 127 -3.23 -11.13 6.76
CA ASN A 127 -2.61 -10.85 5.45
C ASN A 127 -3.63 -10.43 4.36
N LEU A 128 -4.92 -10.39 4.67
CA LEU A 128 -5.97 -9.79 3.85
C LEU A 128 -6.20 -8.33 4.27
N LEU A 129 -5.64 -7.39 3.50
CA LEU A 129 -5.73 -5.96 3.76
C LEU A 129 -6.98 -5.39 3.08
N GLN A 130 -8.01 -5.09 3.86
CA GLN A 130 -9.22 -4.48 3.36
C GLN A 130 -9.09 -2.95 3.37
N ILE A 131 -8.61 -2.39 2.26
CA ILE A 131 -8.35 -0.96 2.11
C ILE A 131 -9.10 -0.44 0.88
N PRO A 132 -10.15 0.40 1.06
CA PRO A 132 -10.85 1.01 -0.07
C PRO A 132 -9.95 2.01 -0.80
N ASN A 133 -9.96 2.00 -2.12
CA ASN A 133 -9.27 3.01 -2.93
C ASN A 133 -10.22 4.19 -3.19
N SER A 134 -10.43 5.02 -2.18
CA SER A 134 -11.39 6.13 -2.17
C SER A 134 -10.74 7.53 -2.10
N GLU A 135 -9.46 7.66 -2.46
CA GLU A 135 -8.74 8.94 -2.41
C GLU A 135 -9.09 9.90 -3.58
N ALA A 136 -10.37 9.95 -3.99
CA ALA A 136 -10.83 10.85 -5.05
C ALA A 136 -10.65 12.35 -4.70
N THR A 137 -10.53 12.69 -3.42
CA THR A 137 -10.36 14.07 -2.91
C THR A 137 -8.97 14.33 -2.35
N SER A 138 -7.98 13.49 -2.67
CA SER A 138 -6.61 13.68 -2.18
C SER A 138 -6.04 15.04 -2.61
N LEU A 139 -5.12 15.59 -1.79
CA LEU A 139 -4.42 16.84 -2.08
C LEU A 139 -3.81 16.84 -3.50
N TYR A 140 -3.17 15.72 -3.87
CA TYR A 140 -2.61 15.52 -5.20
C TYR A 140 -3.63 15.74 -6.32
N LEU A 141 -4.81 15.12 -6.24
CA LEU A 141 -5.85 15.27 -7.26
C LEU A 141 -6.43 16.69 -7.33
N ARG A 142 -6.61 17.33 -6.17
CA ARG A 142 -7.07 18.72 -6.13
C ARG A 142 -6.08 19.65 -6.81
N ARG A 143 -4.78 19.51 -6.53
CA ARG A 143 -3.71 20.31 -7.13
C ARG A 143 -3.56 20.07 -8.63
N CYS A 144 -3.59 18.80 -9.08
CA CYS A 144 -3.60 18.50 -10.51
C CYS A 144 -4.79 19.17 -11.22
N LYS A 145 -5.99 19.09 -10.62
CA LYS A 145 -7.20 19.73 -11.18
C LYS A 145 -7.08 21.27 -11.19
N GLN A 146 -6.51 21.84 -10.15
CA GLN A 146 -6.35 23.30 -9.99
C GLN A 146 -5.52 23.88 -11.13
N ILE A 147 -4.42 23.22 -11.53
CA ILE A 147 -3.58 23.70 -12.63
C ILE A 147 -3.90 23.04 -13.98
N GLY A 148 -4.99 22.28 -14.06
CA GLY A 148 -5.51 21.73 -15.33
C GLY A 148 -4.70 20.55 -15.92
N ILE A 149 -3.88 19.85 -15.12
CA ILE A 149 -3.10 18.71 -15.59
C ILE A 149 -3.75 17.36 -15.27
N LYS A 150 -3.36 16.33 -16.01
CA LYS A 150 -3.83 14.96 -15.78
C LYS A 150 -3.07 14.31 -14.63
N ALA A 151 -3.80 13.85 -13.63
CA ALA A 151 -3.22 13.02 -12.58
C ALA A 151 -2.89 11.62 -13.09
N HIS A 152 -1.91 10.94 -12.46
CA HIS A 152 -1.59 9.54 -12.77
C HIS A 152 -2.82 8.65 -12.63
N PRO A 153 -3.18 7.82 -13.64
CA PRO A 153 -4.45 7.08 -13.66
C PRO A 153 -4.50 5.93 -12.66
N ALA A 154 -3.39 5.24 -12.44
CA ALA A 154 -3.29 4.10 -11.54
C ALA A 154 -2.65 4.52 -10.21
N ARG A 155 -3.46 4.67 -9.19
CA ARG A 155 -3.04 5.06 -7.84
C ARG A 155 -3.58 4.06 -6.83
N PHE A 156 -2.81 3.82 -5.80
CA PHE A 156 -3.26 3.07 -4.62
C PHE A 156 -3.44 4.03 -3.42
N PRO A 157 -4.26 3.66 -2.43
CA PRO A 157 -4.48 4.48 -1.24
C PRO A 157 -3.22 4.55 -0.37
N SER A 158 -2.99 5.68 0.29
CA SER A 158 -1.83 5.93 1.16
C SER A 158 -1.70 4.89 2.29
N LYS A 159 -2.80 4.36 2.77
CA LYS A 159 -2.82 3.31 3.79
C LYS A 159 -2.13 2.01 3.37
N LEU A 160 -2.04 1.74 2.06
CA LEU A 160 -1.39 0.52 1.58
C LEU A 160 0.14 0.58 1.77
N PRO A 161 0.87 1.58 1.23
CA PRO A 161 2.31 1.70 1.51
C PRO A 161 2.59 2.02 2.99
N GLU A 162 1.72 2.75 3.70
CA GLU A 162 1.86 3.03 5.13
C GLU A 162 2.01 1.75 5.95
N PHE A 163 1.16 0.76 5.69
CA PHE A 163 1.21 -0.54 6.37
C PHE A 163 2.60 -1.19 6.21
N PHE A 164 3.08 -1.30 4.97
CA PHE A 164 4.35 -1.98 4.69
C PHE A 164 5.56 -1.16 5.15
N ILE A 165 5.54 0.17 5.00
CA ILE A 165 6.63 1.03 5.46
C ILE A 165 6.76 0.94 6.99
N LYS A 166 5.68 0.98 7.74
CA LYS A 166 5.70 0.82 9.21
C LYS A 166 6.21 -0.56 9.61
N MET A 167 5.71 -1.63 8.99
CA MET A 167 6.06 -3.00 9.33
C MET A 167 7.52 -3.34 9.02
N LEU A 168 8.05 -2.84 7.89
CA LEU A 168 9.32 -3.30 7.31
C LEU A 168 10.50 -2.36 7.54
N THR A 169 10.25 -1.16 8.07
CA THR A 169 11.29 -0.13 8.23
C THR A 169 11.24 0.55 9.59
N ASP A 170 12.38 1.16 9.97
CA ASP A 170 12.50 2.10 11.07
C ASP A 170 12.62 3.54 10.55
N GLU A 171 12.45 4.53 11.43
CA GLU A 171 12.69 5.94 11.09
C GLU A 171 14.12 6.13 10.57
N GLY A 172 14.26 6.96 9.54
CA GLY A 172 15.54 7.19 8.86
C GLY A 172 15.94 6.14 7.83
N ASP A 173 15.27 4.98 7.76
CA ASP A 173 15.51 3.98 6.70
C ASP A 173 15.16 4.54 5.31
N LEU A 174 15.78 3.97 4.27
CA LEU A 174 15.54 4.36 2.88
C LEU A 174 14.43 3.50 2.25
N VAL A 175 13.38 4.15 1.81
CA VAL A 175 12.31 3.57 0.99
C VAL A 175 12.55 3.90 -0.48
N VAL A 176 12.51 2.89 -1.35
CA VAL A 176 12.73 3.07 -2.80
C VAL A 176 11.52 2.56 -3.58
N ASP A 177 10.98 3.40 -4.46
CA ASP A 177 9.94 3.03 -5.41
C ASP A 177 10.46 3.21 -6.84
N ILE A 178 10.62 2.10 -7.56
CA ILE A 178 11.15 2.11 -8.94
C ILE A 178 10.07 2.34 -10.00
N PHE A 179 8.79 2.46 -9.59
CA PHE A 179 7.63 2.74 -10.44
C PHE A 179 6.74 3.79 -9.76
N GLY A 180 7.31 4.96 -9.48
CA GLY A 180 6.75 5.97 -8.60
C GLY A 180 5.36 6.46 -8.97
N GLY A 181 5.05 6.60 -10.25
CA GLY A 181 3.76 7.09 -10.70
C GLY A 181 3.39 8.43 -10.07
N SER A 182 2.37 8.45 -9.22
CA SER A 182 1.99 9.64 -8.45
C SER A 182 2.81 9.84 -7.17
N ASN A 183 3.83 9.04 -6.94
CA ASN A 183 4.72 9.05 -5.77
C ASN A 183 4.00 9.00 -4.41
N THR A 184 2.99 8.15 -4.32
CA THR A 184 2.28 7.90 -3.05
C THR A 184 3.21 7.26 -2.02
N THR A 185 4.10 6.35 -2.45
CA THR A 185 5.09 5.69 -1.58
C THR A 185 6.05 6.69 -0.95
N GLY A 186 6.65 7.58 -1.76
CA GLY A 186 7.57 8.61 -1.27
C GLY A 186 6.89 9.58 -0.31
N TYR A 187 5.69 10.04 -0.66
CA TYR A 187 4.90 10.90 0.22
C TYR A 187 4.64 10.26 1.59
N VAL A 188 4.21 9.01 1.62
CA VAL A 188 3.95 8.31 2.88
C VAL A 188 5.24 8.04 3.65
N ALA A 189 6.34 7.73 2.97
CA ALA A 189 7.64 7.54 3.60
C ALA A 189 8.11 8.80 4.32
N GLU A 190 7.95 9.97 3.69
CA GLU A 190 8.28 11.27 4.27
C GLU A 190 7.43 11.57 5.51
N GLN A 191 6.11 11.36 5.43
CA GLN A 191 5.20 11.53 6.57
C GLN A 191 5.53 10.61 7.76
N LEU A 192 6.24 9.53 7.50
CA LEU A 192 6.69 8.57 8.52
C LEU A 192 8.16 8.75 8.92
N ASN A 193 8.80 9.84 8.58
CA ASN A 193 10.22 10.13 8.86
C ASN A 193 11.19 9.10 8.23
N ARG A 194 10.86 8.58 7.05
CA ARG A 194 11.76 7.75 6.26
C ARG A 194 12.35 8.57 5.14
N ARG A 195 13.62 8.30 4.80
CA ARG A 195 14.21 8.79 3.56
C ARG A 195 13.58 8.04 2.40
N TRP A 196 13.45 8.66 1.24
CA TRP A 196 12.89 7.99 0.07
C TRP A 196 13.58 8.39 -1.23
N LYS A 197 13.48 7.49 -2.22
CA LYS A 197 13.82 7.73 -3.62
C LYS A 197 12.73 7.11 -4.49
N SER A 198 12.27 7.87 -5.48
CA SER A 198 11.27 7.40 -6.43
C SER A 198 11.76 7.60 -7.85
N PHE A 199 11.47 6.64 -8.72
CA PHE A 199 11.82 6.67 -10.13
C PHE A 199 10.57 6.52 -10.97
N GLU A 200 10.44 7.32 -12.01
CA GLU A 200 9.31 7.30 -12.95
C GLU A 200 9.84 7.64 -14.35
N LEU A 201 9.36 6.94 -15.37
CA LEU A 201 9.81 7.15 -16.75
C LEU A 201 9.12 8.34 -17.42
N SER A 202 7.88 8.64 -17.04
CA SER A 202 7.14 9.78 -17.62
C SER A 202 7.50 11.07 -16.88
N ASN A 203 8.14 12.00 -17.57
CA ASN A 203 8.44 13.32 -17.04
C ASN A 203 7.20 14.07 -16.57
N GLU A 204 6.04 13.87 -17.24
CA GLU A 204 4.76 14.45 -16.83
C GLU A 204 4.33 13.91 -15.45
N TYR A 205 4.49 12.60 -15.20
CA TYR A 205 4.14 12.02 -13.91
C TYR A 205 5.17 12.37 -12.83
N VAL A 206 6.45 12.48 -13.17
CA VAL A 206 7.47 13.02 -12.24
C VAL A 206 7.07 14.43 -11.81
N ALA A 207 6.81 15.33 -12.77
CA ALA A 207 6.44 16.71 -12.50
C ALA A 207 5.13 16.79 -11.68
N ALA A 208 4.09 16.06 -12.06
CA ALA A 208 2.85 16.03 -11.31
C ALA A 208 3.02 15.49 -9.89
N SER A 209 3.93 14.54 -9.66
CA SER A 209 4.16 13.92 -8.35
C SER A 209 4.72 14.90 -7.33
N THR A 210 5.47 15.94 -7.77
CA THR A 210 6.05 16.97 -6.89
C THR A 210 4.99 17.79 -6.17
N LEU A 211 3.81 17.91 -6.77
CA LEU A 211 2.70 18.64 -6.19
C LEU A 211 2.23 18.07 -4.83
N ARG A 212 2.61 16.85 -4.48
CA ARG A 212 2.31 16.27 -3.16
C ARG A 212 3.10 16.89 -2.02
N PHE A 213 4.29 17.39 -2.34
CA PHE A 213 5.30 17.80 -1.36
C PHE A 213 5.35 19.33 -1.14
N LEU A 214 4.61 20.07 -1.93
CA LEU A 214 4.51 21.51 -1.76
C LEU A 214 3.71 21.84 -0.49
N PRO A 215 4.02 22.97 0.21
CA PRO A 215 3.26 23.45 1.35
C PRO A 215 1.78 23.66 1.05
N ASP A 216 0.93 23.57 2.07
CA ASP A 216 -0.52 23.81 1.90
C ASP A 216 -0.84 25.25 1.52
N SER A 217 0.05 26.20 1.82
CA SER A 217 -0.04 27.61 1.47
C SER A 217 0.32 27.91 0.01
N SER A 218 0.78 26.92 -0.77
CA SER A 218 1.20 27.14 -2.17
C SER A 218 0.06 27.64 -3.03
N THR A 219 0.35 28.67 -3.80
CA THR A 219 -0.59 29.30 -4.75
C THR A 219 -0.72 28.46 -6.03
N GLU A 220 -1.64 28.81 -6.90
CA GLU A 220 -1.77 28.18 -8.23
C GLU A 220 -0.53 28.45 -9.10
N GLU A 221 0.05 29.66 -8.97
CA GLU A 221 1.31 30.01 -9.63
C GLU A 221 2.45 29.13 -9.18
N ASP A 222 2.63 28.92 -7.86
CA ASP A 222 3.69 28.03 -7.32
C ASP A 222 3.55 26.60 -7.83
N LEU A 223 2.31 26.09 -7.91
CA LEU A 223 2.04 24.76 -8.45
C LEU A 223 2.41 24.64 -9.93
N LYS A 224 2.04 25.64 -10.74
CA LYS A 224 2.36 25.68 -12.17
C LYS A 224 3.85 25.78 -12.42
N GLU A 225 4.51 26.73 -11.75
CA GLU A 225 5.95 26.95 -11.88
C GLU A 225 6.74 25.69 -11.50
N THR A 226 6.40 25.05 -10.36
CA THR A 226 7.06 23.82 -9.95
C THR A 226 6.86 22.72 -10.98
N TYR A 227 5.63 22.53 -11.47
CA TYR A 227 5.33 21.52 -12.48
C TYR A 227 6.11 21.75 -13.78
N GLU A 228 6.14 22.98 -14.29
CA GLU A 228 6.82 23.33 -15.54
C GLU A 228 8.34 23.20 -15.42
N ASN A 229 8.93 23.65 -14.31
CA ASN A 229 10.37 23.52 -14.08
C ASN A 229 10.81 22.05 -14.07
N VAL A 230 10.09 21.19 -13.35
CA VAL A 230 10.42 19.75 -13.31
C VAL A 230 10.16 19.09 -14.66
N LEU A 231 9.10 19.45 -15.37
CA LEU A 231 8.79 18.93 -16.70
C LEU A 231 9.91 19.26 -17.71
N GLN A 232 10.56 20.43 -17.57
CA GLN A 232 11.72 20.85 -18.37
C GLN A 232 13.05 20.23 -17.90
N GLY A 233 13.02 19.35 -16.89
CA GLY A 233 14.21 18.67 -16.37
C GLY A 233 15.02 19.50 -15.37
N GLN A 234 14.45 20.59 -14.85
CA GLN A 234 15.10 21.39 -13.81
C GLN A 234 14.96 20.73 -12.46
N SER A 235 16.00 20.82 -11.64
CA SER A 235 15.95 20.39 -10.24
C SER A 235 15.22 21.44 -9.41
N VAL A 236 14.20 21.01 -8.64
CA VAL A 236 13.44 21.87 -7.73
C VAL A 236 13.64 21.34 -6.31
N SER A 237 14.00 22.23 -5.39
CA SER A 237 13.96 21.91 -3.94
C SER A 237 12.57 22.20 -3.41
N LEU A 238 11.93 21.20 -2.85
CA LEU A 238 10.55 21.30 -2.31
C LEU A 238 10.52 21.53 -0.79
N ASN A 239 11.70 21.47 -0.15
CA ASN A 239 11.83 21.72 1.27
C ASN A 239 12.25 23.17 1.47
N ASP A 240 11.45 23.93 2.20
CA ASP A 240 11.87 25.20 2.76
C ASP A 240 12.86 24.92 3.91
N PRO A 241 14.15 25.29 3.79
CA PRO A 241 15.13 25.07 4.87
C PRO A 241 14.83 25.93 6.10
N THR A 242 13.82 26.79 6.09
CA THR A 242 13.41 27.64 7.21
C THR A 242 12.21 27.09 7.99
N ALA A 243 11.68 25.91 7.62
CA ALA A 243 10.49 25.32 8.25
C ALA A 243 10.80 24.35 9.42
N PHE A 244 12.04 24.41 10.01
CA PHE A 244 12.42 23.70 11.23
C PHE A 244 12.93 24.65 12.30
#